data_70d394fad7150c6bced7c44c99412acc
#
_entry.id   70d394fad7150c6bced7c44c99412acc
#
_cell.length_a   1.000
_cell.length_b   1.000
_cell.length_c   1.000
_cell.angle_alpha   90.00
_cell.angle_beta   90.00
_cell.angle_gamma   90.00
#
_symmetry.space_group_name_H-M   'P 1'
#
loop_
_entity.id
_entity.type
_entity.pdbx_description
1 polymer ?
#
loop_
_entity_poly.entity_id
_entity_poly.type
_entity_poly.pdbx_seq_one_letter_code
_entity_poly.pdbx_strand_id
1 'polypeptide(L)'
;MGPQGTGGLYVGERADIKPFKSGGTGVLSFLENQPMELPTRLEAGTLNGPGIAGLLTGVMELEKIGLDNIYAKEHELMQAFMGKIKTIPGIRIYGDFDMLPDNGLHCAIVSVNIADMDSAEVSDILMNEYGIATRSGIHCAPLMHKFFGTQNQGMVRFSFSYYNTVDEINEAAEALMQIAGMR
;
A
#
# COMPACT_ATOMS: atom_id res chain seq x y z
N MET A 1 -2.62 -9.08 -0.44
CA MET A 1 -2.63 -10.46 -0.92
C MET A 1 -4.04 -10.88 -1.29
N GLY A 2 -4.53 -10.60 -2.44
CA GLY A 2 -5.86 -10.99 -2.91
C GLY A 2 -6.06 -10.53 -4.34
N PRO A 3 -6.94 -11.18 -5.14
CA PRO A 3 -7.22 -10.77 -6.51
C PRO A 3 -7.83 -9.38 -6.56
N GLN A 4 -7.50 -8.65 -7.62
CA GLN A 4 -8.09 -7.35 -7.88
C GLN A 4 -9.61 -7.46 -8.02
N GLY A 5 -10.36 -6.48 -7.51
CA GLY A 5 -11.82 -6.46 -7.54
C GLY A 5 -12.50 -7.35 -6.49
N THR A 6 -11.75 -7.81 -5.50
CA THR A 6 -12.28 -8.54 -4.34
C THR A 6 -12.09 -7.78 -3.04
N GLY A 7 -12.96 -8.03 -2.08
CA GLY A 7 -12.90 -7.41 -0.77
C GLY A 7 -13.98 -7.98 0.14
N GLY A 8 -13.99 -7.55 1.40
CA GLY A 8 -14.97 -7.94 2.40
C GLY A 8 -15.47 -6.73 3.19
N LEU A 9 -16.73 -6.79 3.61
CA LEU A 9 -17.34 -5.81 4.50
C LEU A 9 -17.87 -6.53 5.73
N TYR A 10 -17.38 -6.16 6.90
CA TYR A 10 -17.96 -6.56 8.17
C TYR A 10 -19.06 -5.57 8.58
N VAL A 11 -20.25 -6.10 8.85
CA VAL A 11 -21.39 -5.32 9.32
C VAL A 11 -21.67 -5.69 10.77
N GLY A 12 -21.39 -4.77 11.69
CA GLY A 12 -21.67 -4.96 13.10
C GLY A 12 -23.18 -4.91 13.40
N GLU A 13 -23.61 -5.54 14.49
CA GLU A 13 -25.03 -5.69 14.87
C GLU A 13 -25.81 -4.37 14.98
N ARG A 14 -25.12 -3.26 15.29
CA ARG A 14 -25.74 -1.92 15.43
C ARG A 14 -25.86 -1.16 14.11
N ALA A 15 -25.34 -1.70 13.01
CA ALA A 15 -25.35 -1.02 11.72
C ALA A 15 -26.51 -1.51 10.85
N ASP A 16 -27.38 -0.58 10.44
CA ASP A 16 -28.43 -0.85 9.46
C ASP A 16 -28.01 -0.25 8.10
N ILE A 17 -27.46 -1.10 7.24
CA ILE A 17 -26.99 -0.71 5.92
C ILE A 17 -28.03 -1.09 4.88
N LYS A 18 -28.53 -0.12 4.13
CA LYS A 18 -29.46 -0.35 3.03
C LYS A 18 -28.75 -0.91 1.80
N PRO A 19 -29.45 -1.69 0.95
CA PRO A 19 -28.90 -2.12 -0.35
C PRO A 19 -28.45 -0.90 -1.16
N PHE A 20 -27.22 -0.96 -1.66
CA PHE A 20 -26.68 0.07 -2.57
C PHE A 20 -27.00 -0.28 -4.05
N LYS A 21 -27.07 -1.57 -4.34
CA LYS A 21 -27.42 -2.13 -5.67
C LYS A 21 -28.51 -3.17 -5.50
N SER A 22 -29.33 -3.33 -6.52
CA SER A 22 -30.30 -4.43 -6.63
C SER A 22 -29.96 -5.28 -7.84
N GLY A 23 -30.17 -6.58 -7.72
CA GLY A 23 -29.91 -7.54 -8.80
C GLY A 23 -30.36 -8.94 -8.43
N GLY A 24 -30.15 -9.88 -9.32
CA GLY A 24 -30.49 -11.28 -9.07
C GLY A 24 -29.72 -11.83 -7.87
N THR A 25 -30.38 -12.62 -7.04
CA THR A 25 -29.77 -13.26 -5.87
C THR A 25 -29.22 -14.64 -6.16
N GLY A 26 -29.59 -15.23 -7.30
CA GLY A 26 -29.29 -16.64 -7.64
C GLY A 26 -30.15 -17.69 -6.90
N VAL A 27 -30.82 -17.30 -5.81
CA VAL A 27 -31.59 -18.23 -4.95
C VAL A 27 -33.03 -17.79 -4.69
N LEU A 28 -33.32 -16.51 -4.81
CA LEU A 28 -34.65 -15.92 -4.55
C LEU A 28 -35.21 -15.22 -5.80
N SER A 29 -35.29 -15.95 -6.88
CA SER A 29 -35.58 -15.44 -8.25
C SER A 29 -36.93 -14.75 -8.42
N PHE A 30 -37.89 -15.01 -7.55
CA PHE A 30 -39.24 -14.44 -7.62
C PHE A 30 -39.45 -13.20 -6.73
N LEU A 31 -38.42 -12.76 -5.98
CA LEU A 31 -38.52 -11.54 -5.21
C LEU A 31 -38.38 -10.32 -6.15
N GLU A 32 -39.33 -9.40 -6.04
CA GLU A 32 -39.30 -8.13 -6.81
C GLU A 32 -38.30 -7.13 -6.26
N ASN A 33 -37.93 -7.25 -4.99
CA ASN A 33 -37.01 -6.35 -4.30
C ASN A 33 -35.81 -7.11 -3.74
N GLN A 34 -34.73 -6.38 -3.49
CA GLN A 34 -33.55 -6.91 -2.84
C GLN A 34 -33.92 -7.46 -1.44
N PRO A 35 -33.49 -8.67 -1.08
CA PRO A 35 -33.73 -9.25 0.24
C PRO A 35 -33.16 -8.35 1.36
N MET A 36 -33.81 -8.39 2.53
CA MET A 36 -33.35 -7.61 3.68
C MET A 36 -32.39 -8.40 4.60
N GLU A 37 -32.14 -9.64 4.33
CA GLU A 37 -31.28 -10.52 5.12
C GLU A 37 -29.83 -10.44 4.66
N LEU A 38 -28.90 -10.30 5.61
CA LEU A 38 -27.46 -10.41 5.34
C LEU A 38 -27.05 -11.87 5.16
N PRO A 39 -26.09 -12.17 4.30
CA PRO A 39 -25.31 -11.24 3.46
C PRO A 39 -26.02 -10.83 2.16
N THR A 40 -27.09 -11.48 1.76
CA THR A 40 -27.77 -11.34 0.44
C THR A 40 -28.27 -9.91 0.19
N ARG A 41 -28.62 -9.17 1.25
CA ARG A 41 -29.00 -7.76 1.16
C ARG A 41 -27.98 -6.89 0.41
N LEU A 42 -26.69 -7.18 0.59
CA LEU A 42 -25.60 -6.37 0.04
C LEU A 42 -24.93 -7.01 -1.18
N GLU A 43 -25.36 -8.21 -1.56
CA GLU A 43 -24.84 -8.98 -2.69
C GLU A 43 -25.83 -8.95 -3.86
N ALA A 44 -25.54 -8.17 -4.89
CA ALA A 44 -26.39 -8.03 -6.07
C ALA A 44 -25.73 -8.65 -7.30
N GLY A 45 -26.42 -9.60 -7.93
CA GLY A 45 -25.94 -10.35 -9.10
C GLY A 45 -25.11 -11.58 -8.73
N THR A 46 -24.60 -12.28 -9.74
CA THR A 46 -23.75 -13.47 -9.56
C THR A 46 -22.42 -13.08 -8.93
N LEU A 47 -22.07 -13.74 -7.83
CA LEU A 47 -20.83 -13.46 -7.10
C LEU A 47 -19.59 -13.90 -7.90
N ASN A 48 -18.48 -13.17 -7.71
CA ASN A 48 -17.18 -13.53 -8.25
C ASN A 48 -16.56 -14.70 -7.45
N GLY A 49 -17.08 -15.89 -7.65
CA GLY A 49 -16.63 -17.10 -6.93
C GLY A 49 -15.11 -17.35 -7.05
N PRO A 50 -14.51 -17.32 -8.26
CA PRO A 50 -13.05 -17.47 -8.41
C PRO A 50 -12.25 -16.41 -7.65
N GLY A 51 -12.68 -15.16 -7.70
CA GLY A 51 -12.04 -14.07 -6.96
C GLY A 51 -12.15 -14.24 -5.44
N ILE A 52 -13.31 -14.68 -4.94
CA ILE A 52 -13.53 -14.96 -3.51
C ILE A 52 -12.64 -16.12 -3.03
N ALA A 53 -12.51 -17.19 -3.84
CA ALA A 53 -11.60 -18.29 -3.54
C ALA A 53 -10.13 -17.83 -3.47
N GLY A 54 -9.71 -16.95 -4.38
CA GLY A 54 -8.38 -16.32 -4.34
C GLY A 54 -8.19 -15.43 -3.12
N LEU A 55 -9.20 -14.66 -2.73
CA LEU A 55 -9.17 -13.85 -1.50
C LEU A 55 -9.02 -14.72 -0.26
N LEU A 56 -9.78 -15.83 -0.16
CA LEU A 56 -9.66 -16.79 0.93
C LEU A 56 -8.22 -17.32 1.05
N THR A 57 -7.61 -17.72 -0.07
CA THR A 57 -6.22 -18.18 -0.09
C THR A 57 -5.26 -17.12 0.44
N GLY A 58 -5.45 -15.85 0.07
CA GLY A 58 -4.66 -14.73 0.59
C GLY A 58 -4.82 -14.55 2.10
N VAL A 59 -6.04 -14.65 2.63
CA VAL A 59 -6.30 -14.56 4.08
C VAL A 59 -5.65 -15.73 4.83
N MET A 60 -5.78 -16.94 4.33
CA MET A 60 -5.15 -18.14 4.94
C MET A 60 -3.62 -18.01 4.97
N GLU A 61 -3.00 -17.44 3.95
CA GLU A 61 -1.55 -17.21 3.96
C GLU A 61 -1.15 -16.14 4.99
N LEU A 62 -1.93 -15.06 5.15
CA LEU A 62 -1.71 -14.07 6.20
C LEU A 62 -1.83 -14.68 7.60
N GLU A 63 -2.82 -15.52 7.84
CA GLU A 63 -3.00 -16.24 9.11
C GLU A 63 -1.84 -17.18 9.41
N LYS A 64 -1.37 -17.91 8.38
CA LYS A 64 -0.25 -18.85 8.50
C LYS A 64 1.07 -18.14 8.83
N ILE A 65 1.35 -17.00 8.20
CA ILE A 65 2.56 -16.20 8.47
C ILE A 65 2.43 -15.51 9.84
N GLY A 66 1.24 -15.01 10.16
CA GLY A 66 0.96 -14.17 11.33
C GLY A 66 1.18 -12.69 11.04
N LEU A 67 0.20 -11.86 11.39
CA LEU A 67 0.25 -10.42 11.13
C LEU A 67 1.42 -9.73 11.84
N ASP A 68 1.73 -10.15 13.08
CA ASP A 68 2.85 -9.60 13.86
C ASP A 68 4.20 -9.89 13.19
N ASN A 69 4.38 -11.08 12.60
CA ASN A 69 5.59 -11.44 11.86
C ASN A 69 5.73 -10.62 10.57
N ILE A 70 4.62 -10.39 9.87
CA ILE A 70 4.60 -9.55 8.67
C ILE A 70 4.99 -8.12 9.05
N TYR A 71 4.33 -7.56 10.07
CA TYR A 71 4.63 -6.23 10.56
C TYR A 71 6.10 -6.08 10.97
N ALA A 72 6.61 -7.00 11.79
CA ALA A 72 7.99 -6.96 12.27
C ALA A 72 9.00 -6.98 11.11
N LYS A 73 8.77 -7.85 10.11
CA LYS A 73 9.65 -7.95 8.93
C LYS A 73 9.62 -6.69 8.07
N GLU A 74 8.44 -6.19 7.77
CA GLU A 74 8.26 -4.98 6.96
C GLU A 74 8.88 -3.76 7.67
N HIS A 75 8.71 -3.66 8.98
CA HIS A 75 9.28 -2.60 9.79
C HIS A 75 10.82 -2.67 9.87
N GLU A 76 11.39 -3.88 10.03
CA GLU A 76 12.84 -4.11 9.97
C GLU A 76 13.43 -3.59 8.65
N LEU A 77 12.81 -3.93 7.51
CA LEU A 77 13.26 -3.51 6.19
C LEU A 77 13.17 -1.98 6.02
N MET A 78 12.09 -1.38 6.47
CA MET A 78 11.91 0.07 6.45
C MET A 78 12.99 0.78 7.27
N GLN A 79 13.26 0.32 8.49
CA GLN A 79 14.30 0.89 9.36
C GLN A 79 15.70 0.73 8.75
N ALA A 80 16.00 -0.43 8.19
CA ALA A 80 17.27 -0.67 7.50
C ALA A 80 17.46 0.29 6.32
N PHE A 81 16.42 0.50 5.51
CA PHE A 81 16.44 1.44 4.40
C PHE A 81 16.68 2.88 4.89
N MET A 82 15.86 3.36 5.82
CA MET A 82 16.00 4.72 6.37
C MET A 82 17.38 4.95 6.98
N GLY A 83 17.91 3.97 7.72
CA GLY A 83 19.25 4.06 8.31
C GLY A 83 20.35 4.32 7.29
N LYS A 84 20.18 3.79 6.07
CA LYS A 84 21.14 3.99 4.97
C LYS A 84 20.95 5.31 4.25
N ILE A 85 19.71 5.68 3.94
CA ILE A 85 19.46 6.83 3.07
C ILE A 85 19.52 8.17 3.81
N LYS A 86 19.31 8.20 5.14
CA LYS A 86 19.33 9.45 5.93
C LYS A 86 20.66 10.18 5.92
N THR A 87 21.75 9.50 5.59
CA THR A 87 23.11 10.07 5.52
C THR A 87 23.51 10.51 4.11
N ILE A 88 22.67 10.25 3.10
CA ILE A 88 22.97 10.60 1.71
C ILE A 88 22.69 12.10 1.51
N PRO A 89 23.70 12.90 1.10
CA PRO A 89 23.49 14.31 0.83
C PRO A 89 22.42 14.54 -0.25
N GLY A 90 21.57 15.54 -0.02
CA GLY A 90 20.49 15.89 -0.97
C GLY A 90 19.23 15.03 -0.87
N ILE A 91 19.21 13.96 -0.08
CA ILE A 91 17.99 13.20 0.18
C ILE A 91 17.19 13.85 1.29
N ARG A 92 15.91 14.09 1.04
CA ARG A 92 14.92 14.50 2.03
C ARG A 92 13.91 13.36 2.22
N ILE A 93 13.79 12.89 3.47
CA ILE A 93 12.80 11.90 3.90
C ILE A 93 11.60 12.64 4.47
N TYR A 94 10.39 12.21 4.13
CA TYR A 94 9.14 12.82 4.58
C TYR A 94 8.43 11.91 5.58
N GLY A 95 8.12 12.45 6.73
CA GLY A 95 7.48 11.79 7.87
C GLY A 95 8.22 12.10 9.17
N ASP A 96 7.57 11.82 10.29
CA ASP A 96 8.13 12.02 11.62
C ASP A 96 8.44 10.65 12.23
N PHE A 97 9.55 10.06 11.80
CA PHE A 97 9.97 8.74 12.24
C PHE A 97 10.69 8.73 13.58
N ASP A 98 11.20 9.90 14.04
CA ASP A 98 11.97 10.01 15.27
C ASP A 98 11.08 10.28 16.50
N MET A 99 9.89 10.84 16.29
CA MET A 99 9.01 11.30 17.37
C MET A 99 7.96 10.28 17.79
N LEU A 100 7.75 9.23 17.00
CA LEU A 100 6.74 8.23 17.31
C LEU A 100 7.39 7.02 17.98
N PRO A 101 6.93 6.63 19.17
CA PRO A 101 7.35 5.36 19.73
C PRO A 101 7.02 4.24 18.74
N ASP A 102 7.84 3.21 18.73
CA ASP A 102 7.61 1.99 17.93
C ASP A 102 6.38 1.23 18.46
N ASN A 103 5.21 1.82 18.23
CA ASN A 103 3.91 1.35 18.75
C ASN A 103 3.01 0.78 17.65
N GLY A 104 3.59 0.37 16.51
CA GLY A 104 2.85 -0.24 15.42
C GLY A 104 1.99 0.73 14.59
N LEU A 105 2.26 2.02 14.64
CA LEU A 105 1.48 3.03 13.91
C LEU A 105 2.02 3.38 12.53
N HIS A 106 3.18 2.84 12.14
CA HIS A 106 3.78 3.09 10.84
C HIS A 106 3.53 1.95 9.85
N CYS A 107 3.02 2.29 8.67
CA CYS A 107 3.13 1.39 7.53
C CYS A 107 4.58 1.41 7.00
N ALA A 108 5.03 0.30 6.44
CA ALA A 108 6.36 0.16 5.86
C ALA A 108 6.48 0.92 4.52
N ILE A 109 6.39 2.23 4.60
CA ILE A 109 6.42 3.16 3.46
C ILE A 109 7.39 4.28 3.78
N VAL A 110 8.30 4.59 2.84
CA VAL A 110 9.21 5.72 2.92
C VAL A 110 9.07 6.57 1.66
N SER A 111 8.78 7.85 1.85
CA SER A 111 8.70 8.83 0.77
C SER A 111 9.89 9.77 0.82
N VAL A 112 10.55 9.95 -0.32
CA VAL A 112 11.77 10.76 -0.42
C VAL A 112 11.75 11.68 -1.64
N ASN A 113 12.58 12.73 -1.59
CA ASN A 113 13.03 13.48 -2.77
C ASN A 113 14.55 13.57 -2.77
N ILE A 114 15.14 13.71 -3.95
CA ILE A 114 16.55 13.99 -4.18
C ILE A 114 16.65 15.43 -4.66
N ALA A 115 17.15 16.32 -3.82
CA ALA A 115 17.26 17.74 -4.10
C ALA A 115 16.00 18.31 -4.79
N ASP A 116 16.16 18.92 -5.96
CA ASP A 116 15.10 19.50 -6.78
C ASP A 116 14.65 18.59 -7.97
N MET A 117 15.12 17.34 -8.03
CA MET A 117 14.73 16.41 -9.10
C MET A 117 13.24 16.12 -9.06
N ASP A 118 12.64 16.04 -10.24
CA ASP A 118 11.24 15.59 -10.37
C ASP A 118 11.10 14.12 -9.94
N SER A 119 10.06 13.83 -9.21
CA SER A 119 9.85 12.47 -8.68
C SER A 119 9.62 11.41 -9.75
N ALA A 120 9.08 11.79 -10.93
CA ALA A 120 8.93 10.87 -12.05
C ALA A 120 10.28 10.56 -12.67
N GLU A 121 11.15 11.56 -12.85
CA GLU A 121 12.52 11.36 -13.34
C GLU A 121 13.29 10.38 -12.45
N VAL A 122 13.25 10.56 -11.13
CA VAL A 122 13.92 9.65 -10.18
C VAL A 122 13.36 8.23 -10.26
N SER A 123 12.02 8.08 -10.31
CA SER A 123 11.38 6.78 -10.47
C SER A 123 11.74 6.09 -11.77
N ASP A 124 11.83 6.84 -12.86
CA ASP A 124 12.21 6.30 -14.17
C ASP A 124 13.66 5.82 -14.20
N ILE A 125 14.59 6.55 -13.60
CA ILE A 125 15.99 6.12 -13.43
C ILE A 125 16.04 4.85 -12.58
N LEU A 126 15.37 4.83 -11.42
CA LEU A 126 15.32 3.65 -10.54
C LEU A 126 14.81 2.41 -11.28
N MET A 127 13.76 2.56 -12.09
CA MET A 127 13.20 1.44 -12.86
C MET A 127 14.09 1.00 -14.01
N ASN A 128 14.58 1.94 -14.82
CA ASN A 128 15.26 1.61 -16.06
C ASN A 128 16.73 1.19 -15.87
N GLU A 129 17.42 1.75 -14.88
CA GLU A 129 18.84 1.49 -14.66
C GLU A 129 19.08 0.45 -13.54
N TYR A 130 18.18 0.38 -12.54
CA TYR A 130 18.35 -0.49 -11.38
C TYR A 130 17.27 -1.56 -11.24
N GLY A 131 16.21 -1.54 -12.06
CA GLY A 131 15.10 -2.50 -11.95
C GLY A 131 14.23 -2.31 -10.70
N ILE A 132 14.28 -1.13 -10.06
CA ILE A 132 13.59 -0.84 -8.80
C ILE A 132 12.28 -0.13 -9.08
N ALA A 133 11.16 -0.81 -8.85
CA ALA A 133 9.83 -0.25 -9.01
C ALA A 133 9.45 0.63 -7.80
N THR A 134 9.18 1.91 -8.04
CA THR A 134 8.71 2.87 -7.05
C THR A 134 7.45 3.57 -7.54
N ARG A 135 6.82 4.35 -6.69
CA ARG A 135 5.71 5.20 -7.10
C ARG A 135 6.07 6.67 -6.96
N SER A 136 6.06 7.39 -8.09
CA SER A 136 6.26 8.84 -8.14
C SER A 136 4.95 9.63 -8.03
N GLY A 137 5.05 10.95 -7.85
CA GLY A 137 3.96 11.92 -7.93
C GLY A 137 3.23 12.16 -6.62
N ILE A 138 1.91 12.37 -6.71
CA ILE A 138 1.08 12.87 -5.59
C ILE A 138 0.45 11.75 -4.73
N HIS A 139 0.60 10.48 -5.12
CA HIS A 139 0.17 9.29 -4.36
C HIS A 139 -1.31 9.26 -3.96
N CYS A 140 -2.19 9.99 -4.65
CA CYS A 140 -3.59 10.22 -4.26
C CYS A 140 -3.73 10.88 -2.87
N ALA A 141 -2.72 11.64 -2.44
CA ALA A 141 -2.65 12.29 -1.13
C ALA A 141 -2.38 13.81 -1.25
N PRO A 142 -3.23 14.58 -1.95
CA PRO A 142 -2.96 15.99 -2.26
C PRO A 142 -2.78 16.87 -1.02
N LEU A 143 -3.45 16.55 0.08
CA LEU A 143 -3.31 17.31 1.33
C LEU A 143 -1.94 17.13 1.98
N MET A 144 -1.35 15.92 1.90
CA MET A 144 0.01 15.66 2.38
C MET A 144 1.04 16.45 1.55
N HIS A 145 0.89 16.42 0.22
CA HIS A 145 1.78 17.18 -0.66
C HIS A 145 1.64 18.70 -0.46
N LYS A 146 0.43 19.18 -0.17
CA LYS A 146 0.21 20.58 0.19
C LYS A 146 0.89 20.94 1.53
N PHE A 147 0.81 20.05 2.52
CA PHE A 147 1.46 20.25 3.82
C PHE A 147 2.98 20.28 3.71
N PHE A 148 3.57 19.36 2.94
CA PHE A 148 5.02 19.28 2.76
C PHE A 148 5.59 20.21 1.67
N GLY A 149 4.74 20.92 0.92
CA GLY A 149 5.17 21.84 -0.14
C GLY A 149 5.68 21.12 -1.41
N THR A 150 5.25 19.90 -1.66
CA THR A 150 5.75 19.04 -2.76
C THR A 150 4.74 18.86 -3.90
N GLN A 151 3.78 19.79 -4.05
CA GLN A 151 2.74 19.68 -5.07
C GLN A 151 3.29 19.65 -6.51
N ASN A 152 4.39 20.36 -6.76
CA ASN A 152 5.00 20.46 -8.09
C ASN A 152 6.03 19.35 -8.35
N GLN A 153 6.82 19.00 -7.33
CA GLN A 153 7.90 18.01 -7.43
C GLN A 153 7.38 16.57 -7.27
N GLY A 154 6.27 16.38 -6.54
CA GLY A 154 5.87 15.07 -6.09
C GLY A 154 6.84 14.48 -5.04
N MET A 155 6.73 13.19 -4.81
CA MET A 155 7.66 12.38 -4.00
C MET A 155 7.87 11.02 -4.66
N VAL A 156 9.01 10.39 -4.39
CA VAL A 156 9.25 8.97 -4.71
C VAL A 156 8.93 8.15 -3.49
N ARG A 157 7.99 7.23 -3.60
CA ARG A 157 7.56 6.35 -2.52
C ARG A 157 8.10 4.94 -2.69
N PHE A 158 8.83 4.49 -1.70
CA PHE A 158 9.21 3.10 -1.50
C PHE A 158 8.17 2.44 -0.59
N SER A 159 7.74 1.23 -0.94
CA SER A 159 6.80 0.44 -0.14
C SER A 159 7.39 -0.95 0.03
N PHE A 160 7.60 -1.35 1.26
CA PHE A 160 8.21 -2.63 1.61
C PHE A 160 7.13 -3.66 1.93
N SER A 161 7.40 -4.89 1.60
CA SER A 161 6.53 -6.01 1.86
C SER A 161 7.30 -7.14 2.55
N TYR A 162 6.58 -8.03 3.21
CA TYR A 162 7.13 -9.23 3.83
C TYR A 162 8.04 -10.04 2.89
N TYR A 163 7.81 -9.99 1.58
CA TYR A 163 8.58 -10.73 0.58
C TYR A 163 9.87 -10.05 0.14
N ASN A 164 10.09 -8.81 0.50
CA ASN A 164 11.34 -8.14 0.20
C ASN A 164 12.50 -8.67 1.05
N THR A 165 13.69 -8.53 0.52
CA THR A 165 14.94 -8.99 1.16
C THR A 165 15.80 -7.81 1.60
N VAL A 166 16.74 -8.07 2.51
CA VAL A 166 17.73 -7.06 2.93
C VAL A 166 18.65 -6.65 1.77
N ASP A 167 18.93 -7.57 0.85
CA ASP A 167 19.75 -7.28 -0.33
C ASP A 167 19.06 -6.28 -1.26
N GLU A 168 17.76 -6.44 -1.53
CA GLU A 168 16.98 -5.46 -2.29
C GLU A 168 16.96 -4.07 -1.61
N ILE A 169 16.94 -4.03 -0.27
CA ILE A 169 17.06 -2.77 0.50
C ILE A 169 18.42 -2.13 0.31
N ASN A 170 19.49 -2.93 0.30
CA ASN A 170 20.84 -2.44 0.06
C ASN A 170 20.97 -1.86 -1.36
N GLU A 171 20.50 -2.59 -2.37
CA GLU A 171 20.49 -2.15 -3.77
C GLU A 171 19.71 -0.85 -3.95
N ALA A 172 18.52 -0.74 -3.31
CA ALA A 172 17.72 0.47 -3.39
C ALA A 172 18.39 1.69 -2.75
N ALA A 173 19.08 1.51 -1.63
CA ALA A 173 19.83 2.59 -0.97
C ALA A 173 21.07 3.01 -1.79
N GLU A 174 21.77 2.05 -2.38
CA GLU A 174 22.91 2.30 -3.26
C GLU A 174 22.49 3.05 -4.53
N ALA A 175 21.37 2.64 -5.16
CA ALA A 175 20.81 3.33 -6.31
C ALA A 175 20.50 4.81 -6.00
N LEU A 176 19.83 5.08 -4.87
CA LEU A 176 19.56 6.45 -4.43
C LEU A 176 20.84 7.26 -4.21
N MET A 177 21.87 6.64 -3.64
CA MET A 177 23.18 7.29 -3.42
C MET A 177 23.85 7.65 -4.76
N GLN A 178 23.80 6.76 -5.75
CA GLN A 178 24.36 7.01 -7.07
C GLN A 178 23.59 8.14 -7.79
N ILE A 179 22.26 8.11 -7.78
CA ILE A 179 21.42 9.15 -8.38
C ILE A 179 21.69 10.52 -7.71
N ALA A 180 21.80 10.56 -6.39
CA ALA A 180 22.13 11.79 -5.66
C ALA A 180 23.55 12.32 -5.98
N GLY A 181 24.49 11.41 -6.24
CA GLY A 181 25.89 11.75 -6.63
C GLY A 181 26.07 12.18 -8.09
N MET A 182 25.07 12.07 -8.93
CA MET A 182 25.10 12.53 -10.33
C MET A 182 24.96 14.05 -10.47
N ARG A 183 24.84 14.80 -9.35
CA ARG A 183 24.66 16.26 -9.29
C ARG A 183 25.82 17.03 -8.67
#